data_8807f95f77a19984f2df5d05f0869772
#
_entry.id   8807f95f77a19984f2df5d05f0869772
#
_cell.length_a   1.000
_cell.length_b   1.000
_cell.length_c   1.000
_cell.angle_alpha   90.00
_cell.angle_beta   90.00
_cell.angle_gamma   90.00
#
_symmetry.space_group_name_H-M   'P 1'
#
loop_
_entity.id
_entity.type
_entity.pdbx_description
1 polymer ?
#
loop_
_entity_poly.entity_id
_entity_poly.type
_entity_poly.pdbx_seq_one_letter_code
_entity_poly.pdbx_strand_id
1 'polypeptide(L)'
;MGRLITIDGLDASGKETQSARLCQALRERGYRVRELSFPMYGEKSAAAVELYLGGALGGNPEDTNAYAASTFFSVDRYISYKTDWKRDLEDPDTIVVTNRYTTANAVHQLSKLPQEQWEDFLAWLWDFEFGKLGLPTPDCILYLEMRPDIARRLLAARSASTGRVQDIHEKSADHLDKSYLAALYASDALGWNRIRCFEGDDPRSIDDIHAQIMDTVAPYLS
;
A
#
# COMPACT_ATOMS: atom_id res chain seq x y z
N MET A 1 21.82 -7.26 2.94
CA MET A 1 20.40 -7.55 2.67
C MET A 1 20.02 -6.86 1.38
N GLY A 2 19.10 -7.46 0.61
CA GLY A 2 18.47 -6.82 -0.52
C GLY A 2 17.71 -5.54 -0.13
N ARG A 3 17.08 -4.89 -1.09
CA ARG A 3 16.31 -3.66 -0.86
C ARG A 3 14.82 -3.96 -0.88
N LEU A 4 14.07 -3.30 0.01
CA LEU A 4 12.61 -3.37 0.05
C LEU A 4 12.03 -2.01 -0.33
N ILE A 5 11.37 -1.95 -1.48
CA ILE A 5 10.71 -0.74 -1.99
C ILE A 5 9.20 -0.98 -1.94
N THR A 6 8.47 -0.09 -1.28
CA THR A 6 7.01 -0.17 -1.16
C THR A 6 6.36 0.92 -2.00
N ILE A 7 5.36 0.56 -2.80
CA ILE A 7 4.47 1.49 -3.48
C ILE A 7 3.08 1.38 -2.86
N ASP A 8 2.55 2.48 -2.37
CA ASP A 8 1.19 2.54 -1.85
C ASP A 8 0.44 3.77 -2.40
N GLY A 9 -0.84 3.83 -2.14
CA GLY A 9 -1.74 4.90 -2.58
C GLY A 9 -3.19 4.46 -2.48
N LEU A 10 -4.11 5.41 -2.58
CA LEU A 10 -5.54 5.12 -2.62
C LEU A 10 -5.90 4.31 -3.88
N ASP A 11 -7.10 3.74 -3.88
CA ASP A 11 -7.59 3.04 -5.06
C ASP A 11 -7.70 4.01 -6.25
N ALA A 12 -7.40 3.50 -7.44
CA ALA A 12 -7.22 4.27 -8.67
C ALA A 12 -6.02 5.27 -8.67
N SER A 13 -5.10 5.23 -7.72
CA SER A 13 -3.86 6.04 -7.77
C SER A 13 -2.85 5.58 -8.84
N GLY A 14 -3.08 4.40 -9.45
CA GLY A 14 -2.16 3.82 -10.43
C GLY A 14 -1.06 2.95 -9.83
N LYS A 15 -1.12 2.62 -8.53
CA LYS A 15 -0.08 1.83 -7.82
C LYS A 15 0.24 0.49 -8.49
N GLU A 16 -0.76 -0.25 -8.95
CA GLU A 16 -0.59 -1.53 -9.64
C GLU A 16 0.23 -1.35 -10.94
N THR A 17 -0.15 -0.37 -11.75
CA THR A 17 0.55 -0.03 -13.00
C THR A 17 1.98 0.41 -12.74
N GLN A 18 2.19 1.27 -11.75
CA GLN A 18 3.50 1.81 -11.45
C GLN A 18 4.43 0.78 -10.79
N SER A 19 3.90 -0.13 -9.96
CA SER A 19 4.67 -1.26 -9.41
C SER A 19 5.18 -2.17 -10.52
N ALA A 20 4.30 -2.57 -11.45
CA ALA A 20 4.70 -3.41 -12.58
C ALA A 20 5.75 -2.72 -13.47
N ARG A 21 5.58 -1.43 -13.77
CA ARG A 21 6.54 -0.65 -14.56
C ARG A 21 7.89 -0.48 -13.84
N LEU A 22 7.88 -0.22 -12.54
CA LEU A 22 9.11 -0.16 -11.75
C LEU A 22 9.85 -1.49 -11.80
N CYS A 23 9.16 -2.61 -11.56
CA CYS A 23 9.74 -3.94 -11.64
C CYS A 23 10.36 -4.23 -13.02
N GLN A 24 9.66 -3.87 -14.09
CA GLN A 24 10.16 -4.01 -15.44
C GLN A 24 11.44 -3.18 -15.67
N ALA A 25 11.40 -1.89 -15.36
CA ALA A 25 12.52 -0.98 -15.54
C ALA A 25 13.77 -1.39 -14.74
N LEU A 26 13.59 -1.94 -13.53
CA LEU A 26 14.69 -2.47 -12.72
C LEU A 26 15.27 -3.74 -13.32
N ARG A 27 14.44 -4.66 -13.85
CA ARG A 27 14.91 -5.87 -14.56
C ARG A 27 15.69 -5.51 -15.83
N GLU A 28 15.24 -4.53 -16.60
CA GLU A 28 15.94 -4.03 -17.80
C GLU A 28 17.30 -3.40 -17.47
N ARG A 29 17.47 -2.88 -16.26
CA ARG A 29 18.76 -2.39 -15.72
C ARG A 29 19.65 -3.51 -15.14
N GLY A 30 19.20 -4.76 -15.19
CA GLY A 30 19.96 -5.93 -14.76
C GLY A 30 19.79 -6.31 -13.29
N TYR A 31 18.87 -5.67 -12.54
CA TYR A 31 18.59 -6.07 -11.16
C TYR A 31 17.75 -7.34 -11.10
N ARG A 32 17.98 -8.16 -10.07
CA ARG A 32 17.07 -9.23 -9.70
C ARG A 32 15.89 -8.63 -8.94
N VAL A 33 14.67 -8.85 -9.42
CA VAL A 33 13.47 -8.20 -8.85
C VAL A 33 12.43 -9.24 -8.45
N ARG A 34 12.06 -9.22 -7.17
CA ARG A 34 10.89 -9.91 -6.62
C ARG A 34 9.73 -8.92 -6.49
N GLU A 35 8.62 -9.20 -7.15
CA GLU A 35 7.41 -8.42 -7.08
C GLU A 35 6.39 -9.09 -6.17
N LEU A 36 5.79 -8.32 -5.25
CA LEU A 36 4.78 -8.77 -4.30
C LEU A 36 3.60 -7.80 -4.30
N SER A 37 2.41 -8.30 -3.99
CA SER A 37 1.22 -7.47 -3.79
C SER A 37 0.45 -7.95 -2.57
N PHE A 38 0.13 -7.02 -1.68
CA PHE A 38 -0.66 -7.33 -0.48
C PHE A 38 -2.07 -6.74 -0.59
N PRO A 39 -3.10 -7.47 -0.09
CA PRO A 39 -3.03 -8.82 0.51
C PRO A 39 -2.66 -9.91 -0.50
N MET A 40 -2.14 -11.03 0.01
CA MET A 40 -1.80 -12.22 -0.76
C MET A 40 -3.08 -13.04 -1.08
N TYR A 41 -3.99 -12.44 -1.85
CA TYR A 41 -5.28 -13.06 -2.16
C TYR A 41 -5.14 -14.48 -2.71
N GLY A 42 -6.02 -15.38 -2.22
CA GLY A 42 -6.01 -16.79 -2.57
C GLY A 42 -5.02 -17.64 -1.75
N GLU A 43 -4.11 -17.01 -1.00
CA GLU A 43 -3.21 -17.70 -0.11
C GLU A 43 -3.83 -17.87 1.29
N LYS A 44 -3.44 -18.94 1.99
CA LYS A 44 -3.94 -19.22 3.35
C LYS A 44 -3.62 -18.10 4.35
N SER A 45 -2.56 -17.35 4.11
CA SER A 45 -2.16 -16.20 4.93
C SER A 45 -3.20 -15.08 4.90
N ALA A 46 -3.87 -14.86 3.76
CA ALA A 46 -4.83 -13.79 3.54
C ALA A 46 -6.26 -14.12 4.01
N ALA A 47 -6.53 -15.33 4.51
CA ALA A 47 -7.90 -15.77 4.83
C ALA A 47 -8.67 -14.80 5.76
N ALA A 48 -8.02 -14.28 6.80
CA ALA A 48 -8.65 -13.30 7.70
C ALA A 48 -8.91 -11.95 7.01
N VAL A 49 -8.01 -11.53 6.13
CA VAL A 49 -8.16 -10.32 5.33
C VAL A 49 -9.33 -10.46 4.35
N GLU A 50 -9.46 -11.60 3.68
CA GLU A 50 -10.55 -11.89 2.74
C GLU A 50 -11.92 -11.89 3.44
N LEU A 51 -12.02 -12.47 4.64
CA LEU A 51 -13.23 -12.41 5.46
C LEU A 51 -13.59 -10.96 5.82
N TYR A 52 -12.60 -10.15 6.21
CA TYR A 52 -12.81 -8.75 6.55
C TYR A 52 -13.24 -7.93 5.33
N LEU A 53 -12.49 -7.94 4.25
CA LEU A 53 -12.77 -7.17 3.04
C LEU A 53 -14.05 -7.64 2.32
N GLY A 54 -14.37 -8.93 2.43
CA GLY A 54 -15.61 -9.52 1.93
C GLY A 54 -16.86 -9.16 2.74
N GLY A 55 -16.71 -8.48 3.88
CA GLY A 55 -17.80 -8.03 4.75
C GLY A 55 -18.34 -9.10 5.70
N ALA A 56 -17.65 -10.23 5.89
CA ALA A 56 -18.07 -11.27 6.83
C ALA A 56 -17.97 -10.83 8.30
N LEU A 57 -17.16 -9.80 8.59
CA LEU A 57 -16.96 -9.24 9.93
C LEU A 57 -17.71 -7.89 10.12
N GLY A 58 -18.62 -7.55 9.20
CA GLY A 58 -19.39 -6.32 9.16
C GLY A 58 -19.38 -5.70 7.76
N GLY A 59 -20.47 -5.01 7.40
CA GLY A 59 -20.64 -4.44 6.05
C GLY A 59 -19.94 -3.11 5.82
N ASN A 60 -19.47 -2.47 6.90
CA ASN A 60 -18.76 -1.20 6.84
C ASN A 60 -17.33 -1.34 7.40
N PRO A 61 -16.37 -0.52 6.93
CA PRO A 61 -15.00 -0.55 7.45
C PRO A 61 -14.92 -0.36 8.97
N GLU A 62 -15.83 0.44 9.55
CA GLU A 62 -15.89 0.78 10.98
C GLU A 62 -16.41 -0.36 11.88
N ASP A 63 -17.09 -1.38 11.32
CA ASP A 63 -17.61 -2.52 12.08
C ASP A 63 -16.49 -3.38 12.72
N THR A 64 -15.29 -3.29 12.16
CA THR A 64 -14.07 -3.88 12.72
C THR A 64 -13.10 -2.76 13.12
N ASN A 65 -12.68 -2.72 14.39
CA ASN A 65 -11.80 -1.66 14.85
C ASN A 65 -10.43 -1.67 14.14
N ALA A 66 -9.73 -0.52 14.17
CA ALA A 66 -8.47 -0.31 13.46
C ALA A 66 -7.38 -1.31 13.84
N TYR A 67 -7.26 -1.66 15.11
CA TYR A 67 -6.23 -2.56 15.62
C TYR A 67 -6.47 -4.01 15.18
N ALA A 68 -7.73 -4.49 15.31
CA ALA A 68 -8.09 -5.83 14.86
C ALA A 68 -7.91 -6.01 13.35
N ALA A 69 -8.41 -5.06 12.57
CA ALA A 69 -8.23 -5.09 11.11
C ALA A 69 -6.74 -5.06 10.73
N SER A 70 -5.93 -4.20 11.38
CA SER A 70 -4.48 -4.16 11.14
C SER A 70 -3.83 -5.51 11.40
N THR A 71 -4.24 -6.22 12.45
CA THR A 71 -3.68 -7.53 12.78
C THR A 71 -3.91 -8.55 11.67
N PHE A 72 -5.05 -8.54 10.98
CA PHE A 72 -5.31 -9.47 9.87
C PHE A 72 -4.30 -9.28 8.73
N PHE A 73 -4.07 -8.05 8.33
CA PHE A 73 -3.08 -7.72 7.31
C PHE A 73 -1.64 -8.01 7.76
N SER A 74 -1.34 -7.78 9.04
CA SER A 74 -0.01 -8.07 9.60
C SER A 74 0.29 -9.57 9.61
N VAL A 75 -0.71 -10.41 9.91
CA VAL A 75 -0.58 -11.88 9.85
C VAL A 75 -0.32 -12.34 8.42
N ASP A 76 -1.03 -11.79 7.44
CA ASP A 76 -0.79 -12.10 6.02
C ASP A 76 0.66 -11.76 5.63
N ARG A 77 1.14 -10.57 5.94
CA ARG A 77 2.52 -10.16 5.68
C ARG A 77 3.54 -11.06 6.39
N TYR A 78 3.31 -11.37 7.65
CA TYR A 78 4.24 -12.19 8.45
C TYR A 78 4.37 -13.60 7.91
N ILE A 79 3.24 -14.28 7.65
CA ILE A 79 3.26 -15.64 7.11
C ILE A 79 3.94 -15.65 5.75
N SER A 80 3.53 -14.77 4.84
CA SER A 80 4.11 -14.63 3.52
C SER A 80 5.63 -14.36 3.59
N TYR A 81 6.07 -13.44 4.45
CA TYR A 81 7.50 -13.19 4.66
C TYR A 81 8.26 -14.44 5.08
N LYS A 82 7.76 -15.17 6.08
CA LYS A 82 8.45 -16.35 6.64
C LYS A 82 8.49 -17.54 5.69
N THR A 83 7.47 -17.70 4.84
CA THR A 83 7.28 -18.90 4.03
C THR A 83 7.67 -18.72 2.57
N ASP A 84 7.70 -17.48 2.06
CA ASP A 84 7.92 -17.21 0.64
C ASP A 84 9.15 -16.32 0.40
N TRP A 85 9.07 -15.02 0.71
CA TRP A 85 10.00 -14.04 0.16
C TRP A 85 11.15 -13.60 1.09
N LYS A 86 11.29 -14.17 2.28
CA LYS A 86 12.38 -13.84 3.21
C LYS A 86 13.76 -14.05 2.55
N ARG A 87 13.92 -15.16 1.82
CA ARG A 87 15.18 -15.50 1.15
C ARG A 87 15.53 -14.54 0.02
N ASP A 88 14.51 -14.02 -0.68
CA ASP A 88 14.73 -13.03 -1.73
C ASP A 88 15.31 -11.73 -1.12
N LEU A 89 14.82 -11.31 0.04
CA LEU A 89 15.30 -10.11 0.71
C LEU A 89 16.66 -10.34 1.42
N GLU A 90 17.00 -11.57 1.82
CA GLU A 90 18.32 -11.91 2.36
C GLU A 90 19.43 -11.87 1.29
N ASP A 91 19.08 -12.00 0.02
CA ASP A 91 20.01 -11.87 -1.11
C ASP A 91 20.29 -10.37 -1.38
N PRO A 92 21.56 -9.90 -1.24
CA PRO A 92 21.91 -8.50 -1.41
C PRO A 92 21.69 -7.95 -2.82
N ASP A 93 21.64 -8.84 -3.84
CA ASP A 93 21.47 -8.46 -5.23
C ASP A 93 19.99 -8.40 -5.65
N THR A 94 19.08 -8.66 -4.72
CA THR A 94 17.63 -8.68 -4.98
C THR A 94 16.95 -7.40 -4.47
N ILE A 95 16.10 -6.84 -5.33
CA ILE A 95 15.19 -5.76 -4.99
C ILE A 95 13.78 -6.35 -4.86
N VAL A 96 13.20 -6.26 -3.67
CA VAL A 96 11.80 -6.62 -3.42
C VAL A 96 10.94 -5.38 -3.59
N VAL A 97 9.98 -5.42 -4.51
CA VAL A 97 9.01 -4.34 -4.74
C VAL A 97 7.65 -4.81 -4.28
N THR A 98 7.03 -4.07 -3.38
CA THR A 98 5.69 -4.39 -2.87
C THR A 98 4.65 -3.38 -3.33
N ASN A 99 3.55 -3.84 -3.88
CA ASN A 99 2.32 -3.08 -4.03
C ASN A 99 1.51 -3.24 -2.75
N ARG A 100 1.44 -2.17 -1.93
CA ARG A 100 0.97 -2.14 -0.53
C ARG A 100 1.91 -2.89 0.43
N TYR A 101 1.92 -2.45 1.68
CA TYR A 101 2.63 -3.07 2.80
C TYR A 101 2.01 -2.59 4.12
N THR A 102 2.78 -2.42 5.20
CA THR A 102 2.34 -1.81 6.48
C THR A 102 1.73 -0.42 6.27
N THR A 103 2.20 0.31 5.26
CA THR A 103 1.67 1.60 4.83
C THR A 103 0.16 1.60 4.56
N ALA A 104 -0.37 0.51 4.00
CA ALA A 104 -1.81 0.38 3.76
C ALA A 104 -2.63 0.41 5.08
N ASN A 105 -2.10 -0.15 6.18
CA ASN A 105 -2.75 -0.04 7.49
C ASN A 105 -2.70 1.41 8.00
N ALA A 106 -1.58 2.10 7.84
CA ALA A 106 -1.44 3.52 8.20
C ALA A 106 -2.38 4.43 7.37
N VAL A 107 -2.77 4.02 6.16
CA VAL A 107 -3.75 4.76 5.34
C VAL A 107 -5.19 4.42 5.74
N HIS A 108 -5.54 3.13 5.69
CA HIS A 108 -6.94 2.70 5.77
C HIS A 108 -7.44 2.47 7.20
N GLN A 109 -6.58 2.09 8.14
CA GLN A 109 -6.99 1.83 9.51
C GLN A 109 -6.87 3.09 10.38
N LEU A 110 -5.86 3.93 10.13
CA LEU A 110 -5.74 5.23 10.79
C LEU A 110 -6.98 6.10 10.56
N SER A 111 -7.54 6.05 9.35
CA SER A 111 -8.74 6.81 8.96
C SER A 111 -10.00 6.51 9.79
N LYS A 112 -10.03 5.38 10.51
CA LYS A 112 -11.15 4.98 11.40
C LYS A 112 -11.06 5.61 12.78
N LEU A 113 -9.92 6.19 13.12
CA LEU A 113 -9.66 6.75 14.44
C LEU A 113 -9.82 8.27 14.43
N PRO A 114 -10.22 8.88 15.56
CA PRO A 114 -10.14 10.31 15.72
C PRO A 114 -8.68 10.78 15.63
N GLN A 115 -8.48 11.99 15.10
CA GLN A 115 -7.14 12.50 14.76
C GLN A 115 -6.19 12.55 15.97
N GLU A 116 -6.72 12.73 17.17
CA GLU A 116 -5.96 12.76 18.43
C GLU A 116 -5.27 11.42 18.75
N GLN A 117 -5.72 10.33 18.14
CA GLN A 117 -5.17 8.99 18.32
C GLN A 117 -4.21 8.58 17.21
N TRP A 118 -3.96 9.41 16.20
CA TRP A 118 -3.21 9.03 15.02
C TRP A 118 -1.74 8.75 15.32
N GLU A 119 -1.13 9.59 16.14
CA GLU A 119 0.26 9.42 16.54
C GLU A 119 0.47 8.10 17.30
N ASP A 120 -0.37 7.83 18.30
CA ASP A 120 -0.31 6.61 19.11
C ASP A 120 -0.55 5.35 18.26
N PHE A 121 -1.49 5.42 17.32
CA PHE A 121 -1.75 4.30 16.40
C PHE A 121 -0.56 4.03 15.47
N LEU A 122 0.06 5.06 14.91
CA LEU A 122 1.24 4.88 14.06
C LEU A 122 2.41 4.31 14.87
N ALA A 123 2.65 4.81 16.08
CA ALA A 123 3.68 4.27 16.96
C ALA A 123 3.43 2.79 17.29
N TRP A 124 2.17 2.44 17.64
CA TRP A 124 1.77 1.06 17.88
C TRP A 124 1.98 0.18 16.64
N LEU A 125 1.52 0.62 15.46
CA LEU A 125 1.61 -0.16 14.22
C LEU A 125 3.07 -0.48 13.86
N TRP A 126 3.96 0.52 13.99
CA TRP A 126 5.39 0.37 13.72
C TRP A 126 6.06 -0.59 14.71
N ASP A 127 5.82 -0.41 16.02
CA ASP A 127 6.34 -1.34 17.03
C ASP A 127 5.79 -2.75 16.83
N PHE A 128 4.50 -2.88 16.52
CA PHE A 128 3.87 -4.18 16.32
C PHE A 128 4.47 -4.92 15.13
N GLU A 129 4.51 -4.31 13.96
CA GLU A 129 4.96 -5.02 12.75
C GLU A 129 6.48 -5.14 12.67
N PHE A 130 7.21 -4.07 12.90
CA PHE A 130 8.67 -4.09 12.76
C PHE A 130 9.37 -4.49 14.05
N GLY A 131 8.89 -4.06 15.21
CA GLY A 131 9.47 -4.39 16.52
C GLY A 131 9.10 -5.77 17.02
N LYS A 132 7.83 -6.13 17.04
CA LYS A 132 7.35 -7.40 17.66
C LYS A 132 7.30 -8.54 16.66
N LEU A 133 6.73 -8.34 15.47
CA LEU A 133 6.69 -9.38 14.45
C LEU A 133 8.02 -9.52 13.70
N GLY A 134 8.88 -8.50 13.72
CA GLY A 134 10.17 -8.51 13.03
C GLY A 134 10.03 -8.56 11.52
N LEU A 135 8.98 -7.95 10.98
CA LEU A 135 8.86 -7.71 9.54
C LEU A 135 9.95 -6.73 9.08
N PRO A 136 10.47 -6.86 7.87
CA PRO A 136 11.48 -5.93 7.36
C PRO A 136 10.88 -4.54 7.15
N THR A 137 11.61 -3.51 7.58
CA THR A 137 11.26 -2.11 7.31
C THR A 137 11.62 -1.77 5.87
N PRO A 138 10.73 -1.12 5.09
CA PRO A 138 11.07 -0.68 3.75
C PRO A 138 12.22 0.34 3.72
N ASP A 139 13.15 0.17 2.77
CA ASP A 139 14.21 1.14 2.51
C ASP A 139 13.64 2.41 1.84
N CYS A 140 12.63 2.24 1.01
CA CYS A 140 11.96 3.33 0.31
C CYS A 140 10.44 3.11 0.30
N ILE A 141 9.69 4.13 0.68
CA ILE A 141 8.23 4.15 0.60
C ILE A 141 7.82 5.24 -0.39
N LEU A 142 7.10 4.84 -1.42
CA LEU A 142 6.50 5.71 -2.43
C LEU A 142 4.99 5.75 -2.19
N TYR A 143 4.46 6.90 -1.83
CA TYR A 143 3.02 7.11 -1.73
C TYR A 143 2.51 7.86 -2.96
N LEU A 144 1.68 7.19 -3.76
CA LEU A 144 1.05 7.76 -4.95
C LEU A 144 -0.16 8.58 -4.52
N GLU A 145 0.06 9.89 -4.41
CA GLU A 145 -0.95 10.85 -3.97
C GLU A 145 -1.93 11.13 -5.10
N MET A 146 -3.18 10.65 -4.94
CA MET A 146 -4.30 10.94 -5.84
C MET A 146 -5.45 11.55 -5.04
N ARG A 147 -5.97 12.69 -5.51
CA ARG A 147 -7.12 13.35 -4.88
C ARG A 147 -8.36 12.45 -4.92
N PRO A 148 -9.17 12.41 -3.85
CA PRO A 148 -10.35 11.55 -3.79
C PRO A 148 -11.39 11.79 -4.88
N ASP A 149 -11.60 13.04 -5.30
CA ASP A 149 -12.53 13.39 -6.38
C ASP A 149 -12.08 12.82 -7.74
N ILE A 150 -10.78 12.87 -8.02
CA ILE A 150 -10.20 12.27 -9.24
C ILE A 150 -10.25 10.75 -9.14
N ALA A 151 -9.88 10.18 -7.97
CA ALA A 151 -9.93 8.73 -7.73
C ALA A 151 -11.35 8.18 -7.95
N ARG A 152 -12.39 8.85 -7.42
CA ARG A 152 -13.80 8.45 -7.65
C ARG A 152 -14.18 8.44 -9.12
N ARG A 153 -13.76 9.45 -9.92
CA ARG A 153 -14.01 9.46 -11.37
C ARG A 153 -13.36 8.26 -12.07
N LEU A 154 -12.11 7.97 -11.72
CA LEU A 154 -11.36 6.86 -12.31
C LEU A 154 -11.95 5.50 -11.91
N LEU A 155 -12.35 5.32 -10.64
CA LEU A 155 -13.03 4.11 -10.16
C LEU A 155 -14.35 3.87 -10.87
N ALA A 156 -15.17 4.91 -11.04
CA ALA A 156 -16.44 4.82 -11.76
C ALA A 156 -16.23 4.38 -13.23
N ALA A 157 -15.24 4.95 -13.91
CA ALA A 157 -14.89 4.57 -15.28
C ALA A 157 -14.41 3.10 -15.37
N ARG A 158 -13.59 2.65 -14.41
CA ARG A 158 -13.09 1.26 -14.34
C ARG A 158 -14.21 0.27 -14.06
N SER A 159 -15.10 0.56 -13.11
CA SER A 159 -16.25 -0.32 -12.78
C SER A 159 -17.18 -0.52 -13.96
N ALA A 160 -17.45 0.54 -14.72
CA ALA A 160 -18.28 0.47 -15.93
C ALA A 160 -17.66 -0.45 -17.01
N SER A 161 -16.33 -0.58 -17.05
CA SER A 161 -15.62 -1.38 -18.07
C SER A 161 -15.35 -2.83 -17.66
N THR A 162 -15.23 -3.14 -16.36
CA THR A 162 -14.74 -4.45 -15.88
C THR A 162 -15.77 -5.30 -15.13
N GLY A 163 -16.87 -4.70 -14.63
CA GLY A 163 -17.87 -5.41 -13.82
C GLY A 163 -17.33 -5.92 -12.46
N ARG A 164 -16.16 -5.45 -11.99
CA ARG A 164 -15.52 -5.90 -10.75
C ARG A 164 -16.39 -5.56 -9.53
N VAL A 165 -16.54 -6.52 -8.62
CA VAL A 165 -17.19 -6.29 -7.31
C VAL A 165 -16.25 -5.49 -6.42
N GLN A 166 -16.73 -4.37 -5.88
CA GLN A 166 -16.00 -3.53 -4.94
C GLN A 166 -16.00 -4.15 -3.54
N ASP A 167 -14.90 -4.05 -2.82
CA ASP A 167 -14.80 -4.39 -1.40
C ASP A 167 -15.45 -3.33 -0.49
N ILE A 168 -15.42 -3.55 0.84
CA ILE A 168 -16.06 -2.63 1.80
C ILE A 168 -15.41 -1.25 1.84
N HIS A 169 -14.10 -1.15 1.56
CA HIS A 169 -13.37 0.13 1.51
C HIS A 169 -13.72 0.91 0.24
N GLU A 170 -13.74 0.24 -0.91
CA GLU A 170 -14.06 0.85 -2.21
C GLU A 170 -15.52 1.36 -2.29
N LYS A 171 -16.44 0.74 -1.54
CA LYS A 171 -17.87 1.14 -1.49
C LYS A 171 -18.13 2.42 -0.67
N SER A 172 -17.23 2.78 0.24
CA SER A 172 -17.43 3.90 1.16
C SER A 172 -16.71 5.15 0.66
N ALA A 173 -17.47 6.13 0.16
CA ALA A 173 -16.92 7.42 -0.27
C ALA A 173 -16.29 8.21 0.90
N ASP A 174 -16.93 8.16 2.08
CA ASP A 174 -16.42 8.81 3.31
C ASP A 174 -15.09 8.17 3.75
N HIS A 175 -14.96 6.86 3.64
CA HIS A 175 -13.71 6.16 3.94
C HIS A 175 -12.57 6.60 3.01
N LEU A 176 -12.85 6.86 1.73
CA LEU A 176 -11.84 7.33 0.79
C LEU A 176 -11.31 8.72 1.17
N ASP A 177 -12.20 9.65 1.54
CA ASP A 177 -11.81 11.01 1.95
C ASP A 177 -11.01 10.99 3.26
N LYS A 178 -11.45 10.23 4.26
CA LYS A 178 -10.73 10.03 5.52
C LYS A 178 -9.37 9.37 5.31
N SER A 179 -9.30 8.35 4.45
CA SER A 179 -8.05 7.66 4.12
C SER A 179 -7.06 8.58 3.41
N TYR A 180 -7.52 9.52 2.60
CA TYR A 180 -6.66 10.54 1.98
C TYR A 180 -5.99 11.43 3.04
N LEU A 181 -6.76 11.95 4.00
CA LEU A 181 -6.22 12.77 5.08
C LEU A 181 -5.25 11.98 5.97
N ALA A 182 -5.61 10.74 6.31
CA ALA A 182 -4.75 9.84 7.07
C ALA A 182 -3.42 9.56 6.34
N ALA A 183 -3.47 9.36 5.02
CA ALA A 183 -2.30 9.12 4.20
C ALA A 183 -1.37 10.33 4.14
N LEU A 184 -1.91 11.54 4.02
CA LEU A 184 -1.10 12.76 4.05
C LEU A 184 -0.39 12.91 5.40
N TYR A 185 -1.13 12.73 6.50
CA TYR A 185 -0.56 12.77 7.84
C TYR A 185 0.55 11.72 8.03
N ALA A 186 0.27 10.45 7.69
CA ALA A 186 1.24 9.37 7.83
C ALA A 186 2.48 9.59 6.96
N SER A 187 2.30 10.11 5.74
CA SER A 187 3.41 10.42 4.85
C SER A 187 4.34 11.48 5.44
N ASP A 188 3.77 12.54 6.05
CA ASP A 188 4.55 13.60 6.69
C ASP A 188 5.22 13.12 7.98
N ALA A 189 4.46 12.39 8.84
CA ALA A 189 4.96 11.89 10.11
C ALA A 189 6.06 10.83 9.97
N LEU A 190 6.01 10.01 8.92
CA LEU A 190 6.92 8.87 8.70
C LEU A 190 7.92 9.10 7.56
N GLY A 191 7.94 10.28 6.96
CA GLY A 191 8.91 10.66 5.93
C GLY A 191 8.77 9.88 4.62
N TRP A 192 7.55 9.55 4.18
CA TRP A 192 7.34 8.87 2.91
C TRP A 192 7.58 9.78 1.72
N ASN A 193 8.04 9.23 0.61
CA ASN A 193 8.19 9.95 -0.65
C ASN A 193 6.82 10.08 -1.34
N ARG A 194 6.19 11.26 -1.25
CA ARG A 194 4.93 11.52 -1.94
C ARG A 194 5.16 11.82 -3.42
N ILE A 195 4.53 11.03 -4.27
CA ILE A 195 4.50 11.22 -5.72
C ILE A 195 3.12 11.75 -6.09
N ARG A 196 3.04 13.02 -6.41
CA ARG A 196 1.77 13.63 -6.85
C ARG A 196 1.37 13.09 -8.20
N CYS A 197 0.20 12.45 -8.27
CA CYS A 197 -0.31 11.77 -9.47
C CYS A 197 -1.37 12.58 -10.22
N PHE A 198 -1.53 13.87 -9.90
CA PHE A 198 -2.50 14.76 -10.54
C PHE A 198 -1.90 16.16 -10.77
N GLU A 199 -2.46 16.87 -11.74
CA GLU A 199 -2.20 18.30 -12.01
C GLU A 199 -3.55 18.99 -12.25
N GLY A 200 -3.84 20.02 -11.45
CA GLY A 200 -5.18 20.61 -11.43
C GLY A 200 -6.23 19.56 -11.10
N ASP A 201 -7.19 19.36 -11.97
CA ASP A 201 -8.31 18.40 -11.81
C ASP A 201 -8.12 17.11 -12.61
N ASP A 202 -6.98 16.92 -13.25
CA ASP A 202 -6.71 15.77 -14.09
C ASP A 202 -5.57 14.90 -13.57
N PRO A 203 -5.59 13.56 -13.82
CA PRO A 203 -4.46 12.71 -13.51
C PRO A 203 -3.27 13.06 -14.43
N ARG A 204 -2.06 13.02 -13.88
CA ARG A 204 -0.82 13.09 -14.67
C ARG A 204 -0.66 11.85 -15.54
N SER A 205 0.16 11.95 -16.57
CA SER A 205 0.48 10.83 -17.43
C SER A 205 1.17 9.70 -16.65
N ILE A 206 0.94 8.47 -17.08
CA ILE A 206 1.60 7.28 -16.50
C ILE A 206 3.12 7.40 -16.62
N ASP A 207 3.62 7.97 -17.72
CA ASP A 207 5.05 8.10 -18.00
C ASP A 207 5.71 9.16 -17.10
N ASP A 208 5.07 10.32 -16.88
CA ASP A 208 5.62 11.35 -15.99
C ASP A 208 5.66 10.88 -14.52
N ILE A 209 4.63 10.15 -14.08
CA ILE A 209 4.62 9.54 -12.75
C ILE A 209 5.74 8.51 -12.64
N HIS A 210 5.90 7.66 -13.66
CA HIS A 210 6.95 6.65 -13.67
C HIS A 210 8.35 7.26 -13.65
N ALA A 211 8.60 8.30 -14.44
CA ALA A 211 9.88 9.01 -14.43
C ALA A 211 10.22 9.54 -13.04
N GLN A 212 9.25 10.19 -12.37
CA GLN A 212 9.45 10.68 -11.00
C GLN A 212 9.72 9.54 -10.01
N ILE A 213 9.03 8.39 -10.15
CA ILE A 213 9.30 7.20 -9.33
C ILE A 213 10.74 6.72 -9.52
N MET A 214 11.21 6.63 -10.77
CA MET A 214 12.58 6.18 -11.07
C MET A 214 13.64 7.12 -10.49
N ASP A 215 13.42 8.44 -10.55
CA ASP A 215 14.31 9.41 -9.93
C ASP A 215 14.33 9.28 -8.40
N THR A 216 13.18 9.04 -7.80
CA THR A 216 13.03 8.90 -6.34
C THR A 216 13.69 7.62 -5.81
N VAL A 217 13.62 6.51 -6.55
CA VAL A 217 14.24 5.24 -6.11
C VAL A 217 15.73 5.16 -6.42
N ALA A 218 16.26 5.97 -7.33
CA ALA A 218 17.65 5.91 -7.77
C ALA A 218 18.69 5.87 -6.62
N PRO A 219 18.55 6.67 -5.53
CA PRO A 219 19.48 6.62 -4.41
C PRO A 219 19.50 5.30 -3.63
N TYR A 220 18.46 4.49 -3.76
CA TYR A 220 18.30 3.20 -3.05
C TYR A 220 18.78 2.02 -3.89
N LEU A 221 19.23 2.25 -5.12
CA LEU A 221 19.68 1.20 -6.05
C LEU A 221 21.20 1.00 -6.05
N SER A 222 21.93 1.86 -5.35
CA SER A 222 23.40 1.82 -5.23
C SER A 222 23.85 0.91 -4.09
#